data_402a6bca59641e6b9de4288f2defb9a1
#
_entry.id   402a6bca59641e6b9de4288f2defb9a1
#
_cell.length_a   1.000
_cell.length_b   1.000
_cell.length_c   1.000
_cell.angle_alpha   90.00
_cell.angle_beta   90.00
_cell.angle_gamma   90.00
#
_symmetry.space_group_name_H-M   'P 1'
#
loop_
_entity.id
_entity.type
_entity.pdbx_description
1 polymer ?
#
loop_
_entity_poly.entity_id
_entity_poly.type
_entity_poly.pdbx_seq_one_letter_code
_entity_poly.pdbx_strand_id
1 'polypeptide(L)'
;MTKNGIAKHIPDRNKEGIVNIAFTDDTLTTKPGTGDTLTVEVGKVSRRSSTVVVESVVVESVPAAKGGEETPAYGTQLLGMAVAALAYVGIGTISGFSGGMLPLLTESDDDLHLDKYRVGLFTSVINLGAAAGCIVGGFPHVMVGHRSYLLVALPLALAAWIILALSNDIWVLLSARTFLGFTMGVIVFTSSKYVAECAHDSVREKLVNALETSRQFGYLFVYAACCSDLSWRELALVCGCVSTILPFVGFLYVPSAPKWLATHGRVDHAYESLVFFRGPNYDSRRELNTILDKLSKTEGADNALYQLRQLKDPIILRFVVLFAFIHFASQFNGNVVTGAYAIYIFKAANVSIISPYMSMVVVGLARVLSTLFYLVEVERVGRKPLVIVPFFLAGTSLLVLGAFFYAQATGGAFGEQEWVPVTALSLFSFFSNIGFPVLNLTRGELLPPVARSTGGAILYATYYFGGFAASLSFSYIVSAIGMHGTFWIYCFINILVVVVDYMDLPETRGRSLEEIMEEQRLEGASPSHHDHAS
;
A
#
# COMPACT_ATOMS: atom_id res chain seq x y z
N MET A 1 -21.44 -38.64 7.77
CA MET A 1 -21.06 -40.06 7.99
C MET A 1 -19.54 -40.10 7.97
N THR A 2 -18.95 -40.24 9.13
CA THR A 2 -17.51 -40.29 9.39
C THR A 2 -16.93 -41.59 8.84
N LYS A 3 -16.02 -41.52 7.87
CA LYS A 3 -15.22 -42.67 7.44
C LYS A 3 -13.90 -42.70 8.22
N ASN A 4 -13.84 -43.47 9.30
CA ASN A 4 -12.58 -43.81 9.94
C ASN A 4 -11.80 -44.78 9.06
N GLY A 5 -10.65 -44.32 8.51
CA GLY A 5 -9.71 -45.16 7.80
C GLY A 5 -8.93 -46.05 8.78
N ILE A 6 -8.95 -47.34 8.56
CA ILE A 6 -8.18 -48.32 9.32
C ILE A 6 -6.74 -48.30 8.78
N ALA A 7 -5.79 -47.88 9.60
CA ALA A 7 -4.37 -48.00 9.28
C ALA A 7 -3.93 -49.48 9.41
N LYS A 8 -3.39 -50.09 8.36
CA LYS A 8 -2.69 -51.37 8.40
C LYS A 8 -1.20 -51.16 8.26
N HIS A 9 -0.47 -51.75 9.19
CA HIS A 9 0.98 -51.82 9.22
C HIS A 9 1.48 -52.70 8.07
N ILE A 10 2.28 -52.15 7.16
CA ILE A 10 3.02 -52.90 6.15
C ILE A 10 4.49 -52.93 6.61
N PRO A 11 5.04 -54.10 6.92
CA PRO A 11 6.44 -54.17 7.37
C PRO A 11 7.38 -54.02 6.14
N ASP A 12 8.17 -52.97 6.17
CA ASP A 12 9.31 -52.86 5.25
C ASP A 12 10.46 -53.70 5.83
N ARG A 13 11.07 -54.51 5.00
CA ARG A 13 12.09 -55.49 5.44
C ARG A 13 13.40 -54.85 5.93
N ASN A 14 13.57 -53.52 5.85
CA ASN A 14 14.83 -52.91 6.23
C ASN A 14 14.80 -51.61 7.03
N LYS A 15 13.65 -51.07 7.42
CA LYS A 15 13.58 -49.91 8.34
C LYS A 15 12.21 -49.86 9.04
N GLU A 16 12.20 -49.85 10.37
CA GLU A 16 11.00 -49.60 11.18
C GLU A 16 10.59 -48.12 11.09
N GLY A 17 9.51 -47.84 10.33
CA GLY A 17 8.90 -46.52 10.21
C GLY A 17 7.37 -46.66 10.09
N ILE A 18 6.63 -45.83 10.82
CA ILE A 18 5.17 -45.74 10.67
C ILE A 18 4.85 -44.94 9.42
N VAL A 19 4.20 -45.58 8.42
CA VAL A 19 3.75 -44.92 7.19
C VAL A 19 2.29 -44.54 7.34
N ASN A 20 1.98 -43.24 7.34
CA ASN A 20 0.61 -42.74 7.30
C ASN A 20 0.10 -42.73 5.86
N ILE A 21 -0.96 -43.50 5.59
CA ILE A 21 -1.58 -43.63 4.27
C ILE A 21 -2.88 -42.83 4.25
N ALA A 22 -2.96 -41.81 3.39
CA ALA A 22 -4.18 -41.04 3.15
C ALA A 22 -4.77 -41.45 1.79
N PHE A 23 -6.08 -41.72 1.75
CA PHE A 23 -6.80 -42.02 0.50
C PHE A 23 -7.39 -40.74 -0.08
N THR A 24 -7.01 -40.39 -1.30
CA THR A 24 -7.78 -39.51 -2.19
C THR A 24 -8.23 -40.31 -3.40
N ASP A 25 -9.32 -39.91 -4.03
CA ASP A 25 -10.22 -40.70 -4.88
C ASP A 25 -9.62 -41.69 -5.90
N ASP A 26 -8.33 -41.69 -6.22
CA ASP A 26 -7.69 -42.70 -7.08
C ASP A 26 -6.16 -42.86 -6.89
N THR A 27 -5.54 -42.15 -5.91
CA THR A 27 -4.09 -42.23 -5.68
C THR A 27 -3.74 -42.37 -4.20
N LEU A 28 -2.78 -43.24 -3.91
CA LEU A 28 -2.20 -43.43 -2.58
C LEU A 28 -0.93 -42.59 -2.44
N THR A 29 -0.90 -41.63 -1.54
CA THR A 29 0.33 -40.89 -1.20
C THR A 29 0.87 -41.34 0.14
N THR A 30 2.14 -41.76 0.18
CA THR A 30 2.84 -42.10 1.41
C THR A 30 3.89 -41.04 1.72
N LYS A 31 3.95 -40.55 2.95
CA LYS A 31 5.03 -39.69 3.42
C LYS A 31 6.06 -40.53 4.19
N PRO A 32 7.26 -40.75 3.70
CA PRO A 32 8.37 -41.22 4.52
C PRO A 32 8.98 -40.07 5.32
N GLY A 33 9.51 -40.36 6.48
CA GLY A 33 10.06 -39.37 7.45
C GLY A 33 11.36 -38.66 7.03
N THR A 34 11.83 -38.83 5.79
CA THR A 34 13.04 -38.20 5.26
C THR A 34 12.87 -37.96 3.77
N GLY A 35 12.56 -36.74 3.39
CA GLY A 35 12.89 -36.07 2.12
C GLY A 35 12.33 -36.57 0.79
N ASP A 36 11.98 -37.80 0.60
CA ASP A 36 11.55 -38.33 -0.69
C ASP A 36 10.04 -38.61 -0.73
N THR A 37 9.35 -38.00 -1.69
CA THR A 37 7.92 -38.27 -1.93
C THR A 37 7.80 -39.45 -2.88
N LEU A 38 7.25 -40.55 -2.38
CA LEU A 38 6.94 -41.74 -3.18
C LEU A 38 5.51 -41.62 -3.72
N THR A 39 5.35 -41.62 -5.03
CA THR A 39 4.03 -41.75 -5.68
C THR A 39 3.77 -43.22 -5.93
N VAL A 40 2.63 -43.73 -5.44
CA VAL A 40 2.25 -45.13 -5.56
C VAL A 40 1.07 -45.22 -6.51
N GLU A 41 1.26 -45.74 -7.69
CA GLU A 41 0.13 -46.11 -8.57
C GLU A 41 -0.49 -47.44 -8.12
N VAL A 42 -1.78 -47.39 -7.85
CA VAL A 42 -2.54 -48.57 -7.43
C VAL A 42 -3.20 -49.21 -8.62
N GLY A 43 -2.70 -50.36 -9.03
CA GLY A 43 -3.39 -51.23 -9.99
C GLY A 43 -4.69 -51.76 -9.37
N LYS A 44 -5.63 -52.13 -10.18
CA LYS A 44 -7.00 -52.60 -9.87
C LYS A 44 -7.37 -52.81 -8.38
N VAL A 45 -8.25 -51.96 -7.90
CA VAL A 45 -8.88 -52.08 -6.56
C VAL A 45 -10.17 -52.90 -6.71
N SER A 46 -10.23 -54.08 -6.11
CA SER A 46 -11.47 -54.88 -6.05
C SER A 46 -12.06 -54.83 -4.64
N ARG A 47 -13.32 -54.43 -4.53
CA ARG A 47 -14.09 -54.49 -3.27
C ARG A 47 -14.80 -55.83 -3.17
N ARG A 48 -14.37 -56.69 -2.27
CA ARG A 48 -15.18 -57.82 -1.78
C ARG A 48 -15.42 -57.62 -0.28
N SER A 49 -16.68 -57.48 0.11
CA SER A 49 -17.19 -57.36 1.49
C SER A 49 -16.17 -56.79 2.48
N SER A 50 -16.33 -55.59 2.96
CA SER A 50 -15.59 -54.91 4.07
C SER A 50 -14.03 -54.93 4.04
N THR A 51 -13.39 -55.58 3.10
CA THR A 51 -11.92 -55.62 2.96
C THR A 51 -11.50 -55.11 1.59
N VAL A 52 -10.57 -54.15 1.57
CA VAL A 52 -9.96 -53.68 0.32
C VAL A 52 -8.69 -54.47 0.08
N VAL A 53 -8.67 -55.24 -1.03
CA VAL A 53 -7.47 -55.99 -1.45
C VAL A 53 -6.82 -55.25 -2.58
N VAL A 54 -5.57 -54.83 -2.37
CA VAL A 54 -4.72 -54.21 -3.39
C VAL A 54 -3.86 -55.29 -4.04
N GLU A 55 -4.09 -55.58 -5.33
CA GLU A 55 -3.42 -56.69 -6.03
C GLU A 55 -1.99 -56.37 -6.48
N SER A 56 -1.64 -55.10 -6.67
CA SER A 56 -0.27 -54.69 -6.96
C SER A 56 -0.01 -53.24 -6.59
N VAL A 57 1.14 -52.99 -5.98
CA VAL A 57 1.64 -51.66 -5.68
C VAL A 57 2.94 -51.50 -6.46
N VAL A 58 2.94 -50.68 -7.48
CA VAL A 58 4.17 -50.30 -8.18
C VAL A 58 4.66 -48.98 -7.55
N VAL A 59 5.78 -49.06 -6.88
CA VAL A 59 6.44 -47.89 -6.29
C VAL A 59 7.47 -47.40 -7.31
N GLU A 60 7.11 -46.39 -8.10
CA GLU A 60 8.08 -45.66 -8.89
C GLU A 60 8.73 -44.58 -8.03
N SER A 61 10.03 -44.67 -7.89
CA SER A 61 10.81 -43.53 -7.34
C SER A 61 10.82 -42.44 -8.39
N VAL A 62 10.03 -41.39 -8.18
CA VAL A 62 10.18 -40.17 -8.97
C VAL A 62 11.60 -39.64 -8.71
N PRO A 63 12.43 -39.50 -9.77
CA PRO A 63 13.77 -38.97 -9.60
C PRO A 63 13.66 -37.62 -8.89
N ALA A 64 14.40 -37.47 -7.79
CA ALA A 64 14.51 -36.18 -7.09
C ALA A 64 14.80 -35.12 -8.14
N ALA A 65 13.95 -34.11 -8.24
CA ALA A 65 14.16 -32.99 -9.14
C ALA A 65 15.61 -32.55 -8.93
N LYS A 66 16.44 -32.56 -9.98
CA LYS A 66 17.82 -32.08 -9.95
C LYS A 66 17.79 -30.78 -9.18
N GLY A 67 18.57 -30.69 -8.10
CA GLY A 67 18.54 -29.61 -7.15
C GLY A 67 18.35 -28.28 -7.86
N GLY A 68 17.14 -27.73 -7.76
CA GLY A 68 16.78 -26.48 -8.40
C GLY A 68 17.68 -25.39 -7.84
N GLU A 69 18.02 -24.39 -8.63
CA GLU A 69 18.75 -23.23 -8.14
C GLU A 69 18.02 -22.66 -6.92
N GLU A 70 18.75 -22.39 -5.84
CA GLU A 70 18.19 -21.79 -4.62
C GLU A 70 17.72 -20.34 -4.87
N THR A 71 18.21 -19.70 -5.94
CA THR A 71 17.91 -18.32 -6.29
C THR A 71 16.79 -18.23 -7.33
N PRO A 72 15.68 -17.55 -7.02
CA PRO A 72 14.58 -17.40 -7.96
C PRO A 72 14.95 -16.45 -9.12
N ALA A 73 14.39 -16.70 -10.31
CA ALA A 73 14.49 -15.75 -11.42
C ALA A 73 13.70 -14.48 -11.09
N TYR A 74 14.37 -13.33 -11.08
CA TYR A 74 13.74 -12.07 -10.74
C TYR A 74 12.95 -11.42 -11.89
N GLY A 75 13.17 -11.82 -13.16
CA GLY A 75 12.56 -11.16 -14.32
C GLY A 75 11.04 -11.16 -14.32
N THR A 76 10.42 -12.30 -14.05
CA THR A 76 8.95 -12.44 -14.01
C THR A 76 8.33 -11.82 -12.76
N GLN A 77 9.07 -11.77 -11.64
CA GLN A 77 8.65 -11.02 -10.46
C GLN A 77 8.63 -9.51 -10.75
N LEU A 78 9.64 -9.01 -11.46
CA LEU A 78 9.69 -7.60 -11.90
C LEU A 78 8.56 -7.28 -12.88
N LEU A 79 8.14 -8.23 -13.74
CA LEU A 79 6.98 -8.03 -14.62
C LEU A 79 5.68 -7.87 -13.80
N GLY A 80 5.42 -8.76 -12.85
CA GLY A 80 4.26 -8.66 -11.96
C GLY A 80 4.26 -7.37 -11.14
N MET A 81 5.44 -6.96 -10.66
CA MET A 81 5.62 -5.69 -9.97
C MET A 81 5.40 -4.50 -10.90
N ALA A 82 5.89 -4.53 -12.15
CA ALA A 82 5.71 -3.45 -13.12
C ALA A 82 4.23 -3.19 -13.43
N VAL A 83 3.41 -4.25 -13.54
CA VAL A 83 1.95 -4.13 -13.72
C VAL A 83 1.30 -3.45 -12.51
N ALA A 84 1.67 -3.85 -11.28
CA ALA A 84 1.18 -3.21 -10.08
C ALA A 84 1.70 -1.76 -9.93
N ALA A 85 2.93 -1.50 -10.37
CA ALA A 85 3.54 -0.17 -10.42
C ALA A 85 2.77 0.77 -11.37
N LEU A 86 2.33 0.28 -12.54
CA LEU A 86 1.46 1.05 -13.44
C LEU A 86 0.12 1.42 -12.78
N ALA A 87 -0.47 0.52 -11.99
CA ALA A 87 -1.66 0.85 -11.22
C ALA A 87 -1.38 1.93 -10.15
N TYR A 88 -0.19 1.91 -9.53
CA TYR A 88 0.25 2.96 -8.59
C TYR A 88 0.56 4.29 -9.29
N VAL A 89 1.06 4.29 -10.51
CA VAL A 89 1.11 5.51 -11.35
C VAL A 89 -0.30 6.09 -11.49
N GLY A 90 -1.31 5.24 -11.72
CA GLY A 90 -2.72 5.65 -11.73
C GLY A 90 -3.17 6.35 -10.44
N ILE A 91 -2.77 5.84 -9.27
CA ILE A 91 -3.05 6.47 -7.97
C ILE A 91 -2.46 7.88 -7.89
N GLY A 92 -1.19 8.04 -8.32
CA GLY A 92 -0.52 9.33 -8.41
C GLY A 92 -1.21 10.30 -9.36
N THR A 93 -1.64 9.80 -10.52
CA THR A 93 -2.40 10.54 -11.53
C THR A 93 -3.74 11.05 -10.96
N ILE A 94 -4.51 10.19 -10.30
CA ILE A 94 -5.79 10.54 -9.67
C ILE A 94 -5.59 11.62 -8.59
N SER A 95 -4.59 11.47 -7.75
CA SER A 95 -4.30 12.39 -6.65
C SER A 95 -3.74 13.73 -7.14
N GLY A 96 -2.82 13.70 -8.12
CA GLY A 96 -2.16 14.89 -8.69
C GLY A 96 -3.08 15.75 -9.55
N PHE A 97 -4.15 15.15 -10.11
CA PHE A 97 -5.09 15.84 -11.00
C PHE A 97 -5.71 17.09 -10.39
N SER A 98 -6.02 17.08 -9.08
CA SER A 98 -6.55 18.27 -8.39
C SER A 98 -5.58 19.46 -8.47
N GLY A 99 -4.30 19.22 -8.25
CA GLY A 99 -3.29 20.28 -8.24
C GLY A 99 -3.14 21.01 -9.57
N GLY A 100 -3.27 20.29 -10.69
CA GLY A 100 -3.16 20.86 -12.03
C GLY A 100 -4.45 21.49 -12.54
N MET A 101 -5.61 20.90 -12.19
CA MET A 101 -6.90 21.29 -12.75
C MET A 101 -7.58 22.46 -12.05
N LEU A 102 -7.25 22.68 -10.78
CA LEU A 102 -7.93 23.66 -9.96
C LEU A 102 -7.97 25.07 -10.59
N PRO A 103 -6.87 25.61 -11.14
CA PRO A 103 -6.90 26.91 -11.80
C PRO A 103 -7.78 26.93 -13.06
N LEU A 104 -7.72 25.85 -13.86
CA LEU A 104 -8.50 25.76 -15.10
C LEU A 104 -10.00 25.72 -14.84
N LEU A 105 -10.42 25.10 -13.72
CA LEU A 105 -11.82 25.06 -13.29
C LEU A 105 -12.30 26.35 -12.59
N THR A 106 -11.37 27.13 -12.03
CA THR A 106 -11.72 28.41 -11.37
C THR A 106 -11.65 29.60 -12.32
N GLU A 107 -10.89 29.51 -13.42
CA GLU A 107 -10.68 30.57 -14.41
C GLU A 107 -11.52 30.35 -15.69
N SER A 108 -12.17 29.21 -15.85
CA SER A 108 -13.08 28.96 -16.99
C SER A 108 -14.34 29.79 -16.85
N ASP A 109 -14.75 30.43 -17.96
CA ASP A 109 -16.04 31.14 -18.08
C ASP A 109 -17.24 30.17 -18.23
N ASP A 110 -17.00 28.87 -18.12
CA ASP A 110 -18.02 27.82 -18.20
C ASP A 110 -18.93 27.83 -16.96
N ASP A 111 -20.15 27.30 -17.10
CA ASP A 111 -21.15 27.11 -16.01
C ASP A 111 -20.63 26.31 -14.78
N LEU A 112 -19.45 25.74 -14.90
CA LEU A 112 -18.72 24.95 -13.88
C LEU A 112 -17.83 25.79 -12.96
N HIS A 113 -18.00 27.13 -12.89
CA HIS A 113 -17.20 27.98 -12.01
C HIS A 113 -17.21 27.48 -10.55
N LEU A 114 -16.02 27.13 -10.03
CA LEU A 114 -15.83 26.63 -8.67
C LEU A 114 -15.63 27.79 -7.68
N ASP A 115 -16.64 28.03 -6.85
CA ASP A 115 -16.52 28.89 -5.66
C ASP A 115 -15.53 28.27 -4.65
N LYS A 116 -14.95 29.07 -3.73
CA LYS A 116 -13.98 28.63 -2.71
C LYS A 116 -14.41 27.39 -1.94
N TYR A 117 -15.69 27.27 -1.61
CA TYR A 117 -16.25 26.10 -0.94
C TYR A 117 -16.23 24.85 -1.84
N ARG A 118 -16.63 25.00 -3.10
CA ARG A 118 -16.64 23.92 -4.09
C ARG A 118 -15.23 23.45 -4.46
N VAL A 119 -14.25 24.37 -4.46
CA VAL A 119 -12.82 24.05 -4.59
C VAL A 119 -12.37 23.13 -3.45
N GLY A 120 -12.70 23.46 -2.20
CA GLY A 120 -12.40 22.63 -1.04
C GLY A 120 -13.03 21.24 -1.13
N LEU A 121 -14.31 21.17 -1.56
CA LEU A 121 -14.97 19.89 -1.79
C LEU A 121 -14.31 19.09 -2.93
N PHE A 122 -14.04 19.70 -4.08
CA PHE A 122 -13.41 19.04 -5.24
C PHE A 122 -12.07 18.40 -4.88
N THR A 123 -11.24 19.07 -4.10
CA THR A 123 -9.93 18.57 -3.68
C THR A 123 -10.01 17.52 -2.58
N SER A 124 -11.04 17.57 -1.72
CA SER A 124 -11.15 16.71 -0.54
C SER A 124 -11.92 15.41 -0.78
N VAL A 125 -13.03 15.43 -1.57
CA VAL A 125 -13.92 14.27 -1.72
C VAL A 125 -13.23 13.01 -2.25
N ILE A 126 -12.15 13.16 -2.99
CA ILE A 126 -11.35 12.03 -3.47
C ILE A 126 -10.80 11.21 -2.29
N ASN A 127 -10.33 11.88 -1.24
CA ASN A 127 -9.81 11.22 -0.05
C ASN A 127 -10.95 10.54 0.74
N LEU A 128 -12.14 11.12 0.77
CA LEU A 128 -13.31 10.48 1.37
C LEU A 128 -13.68 9.18 0.64
N GLY A 129 -13.70 9.22 -0.70
CA GLY A 129 -13.88 8.03 -1.53
C GLY A 129 -12.79 6.98 -1.25
N ALA A 130 -11.53 7.39 -1.17
CA ALA A 130 -10.40 6.48 -0.92
C ALA A 130 -10.47 5.81 0.46
N ALA A 131 -10.93 6.53 1.49
CA ALA A 131 -11.17 5.95 2.81
C ALA A 131 -12.18 4.79 2.73
N ALA A 132 -13.33 4.99 2.06
CA ALA A 132 -14.31 3.94 1.82
C ALA A 132 -13.74 2.79 0.98
N GLY A 133 -12.96 3.12 -0.07
CA GLY A 133 -12.30 2.14 -0.93
C GLY A 133 -11.29 1.26 -0.21
N CYS A 134 -10.53 1.79 0.74
CA CYS A 134 -9.60 1.02 1.57
C CYS A 134 -10.32 0.01 2.47
N ILE A 135 -11.46 0.39 3.03
CA ILE A 135 -12.29 -0.55 3.81
C ILE A 135 -12.78 -1.68 2.92
N VAL A 136 -13.37 -1.37 1.76
CA VAL A 136 -13.87 -2.39 0.84
C VAL A 136 -12.73 -3.25 0.26
N GLY A 137 -11.60 -2.66 -0.08
CA GLY A 137 -10.40 -3.41 -0.54
C GLY A 137 -9.79 -4.28 0.55
N GLY A 138 -9.94 -3.92 1.83
CA GLY A 138 -9.35 -4.62 2.96
C GLY A 138 -10.12 -5.81 3.49
N PHE A 139 -11.45 -5.78 3.45
CA PHE A 139 -12.29 -6.81 4.07
C PHE A 139 -12.62 -8.01 3.17
N PRO A 140 -13.10 -7.83 1.92
CA PRO A 140 -13.56 -8.97 1.11
C PRO A 140 -12.49 -9.62 0.23
N HIS A 141 -11.23 -9.16 0.21
CA HIS A 141 -10.18 -9.73 -0.64
C HIS A 141 -9.94 -11.23 -0.41
N VAL A 142 -10.31 -11.72 0.77
CA VAL A 142 -10.28 -13.15 1.10
C VAL A 142 -11.16 -13.96 0.16
N MET A 143 -12.29 -13.41 -0.32
CA MET A 143 -13.25 -14.16 -1.13
C MET A 143 -12.95 -14.18 -2.62
N VAL A 144 -12.43 -13.09 -3.20
CA VAL A 144 -12.38 -12.90 -4.66
C VAL A 144 -10.94 -12.85 -5.22
N GLY A 145 -9.94 -12.60 -4.38
CA GLY A 145 -8.54 -12.49 -4.76
C GLY A 145 -8.13 -11.11 -5.32
N HIS A 146 -6.89 -10.73 -5.06
CA HIS A 146 -6.36 -9.38 -5.33
C HIS A 146 -6.41 -9.02 -6.82
N ARG A 147 -6.04 -9.96 -7.72
CA ARG A 147 -6.08 -9.75 -9.17
C ARG A 147 -7.50 -9.46 -9.66
N SER A 148 -8.50 -10.20 -9.20
CA SER A 148 -9.90 -10.02 -9.63
C SER A 148 -10.45 -8.67 -9.18
N TYR A 149 -10.09 -8.19 -7.97
CA TYR A 149 -10.42 -6.86 -7.52
C TYR A 149 -9.86 -5.78 -8.44
N LEU A 150 -8.59 -5.90 -8.83
CA LEU A 150 -7.93 -4.94 -9.71
C LEU A 150 -8.56 -4.94 -11.12
N LEU A 151 -8.90 -6.12 -11.65
CA LEU A 151 -9.58 -6.25 -12.94
C LEU A 151 -10.98 -5.64 -12.95
N VAL A 152 -11.64 -5.52 -11.80
CA VAL A 152 -12.92 -4.81 -11.66
C VAL A 152 -12.71 -3.32 -11.38
N ALA A 153 -11.79 -2.97 -10.49
CA ALA A 153 -11.58 -1.59 -10.07
C ALA A 153 -11.04 -0.69 -11.20
N LEU A 154 -10.17 -1.21 -12.08
CA LEU A 154 -9.57 -0.43 -13.15
C LEU A 154 -10.58 0.02 -14.24
N PRO A 155 -11.47 -0.83 -14.78
CA PRO A 155 -12.53 -0.39 -15.68
C PRO A 155 -13.53 0.57 -15.02
N LEU A 156 -13.83 0.38 -13.74
CA LEU A 156 -14.68 1.29 -12.99
C LEU A 156 -14.01 2.68 -12.82
N ALA A 157 -12.69 2.71 -12.60
CA ALA A 157 -11.93 3.95 -12.58
C ALA A 157 -11.94 4.65 -13.95
N LEU A 158 -11.81 3.90 -15.06
CA LEU A 158 -11.92 4.46 -16.40
C LEU A 158 -13.30 5.08 -16.64
N ALA A 159 -14.37 4.36 -16.28
CA ALA A 159 -15.73 4.89 -16.39
C ALA A 159 -15.90 6.20 -15.59
N ALA A 160 -15.36 6.26 -14.37
CA ALA A 160 -15.39 7.47 -13.55
C ALA A 160 -14.61 8.65 -14.19
N TRP A 161 -13.46 8.39 -14.84
CA TRP A 161 -12.72 9.39 -15.59
C TRP A 161 -13.51 9.93 -16.78
N ILE A 162 -14.18 9.04 -17.53
CA ILE A 162 -15.05 9.43 -18.66
C ILE A 162 -16.22 10.28 -18.18
N ILE A 163 -16.91 9.86 -17.10
CA ILE A 163 -18.00 10.62 -16.50
C ILE A 163 -17.51 12.00 -16.04
N LEU A 164 -16.33 12.07 -15.42
CA LEU A 164 -15.72 13.32 -14.98
C LEU A 164 -15.45 14.25 -16.17
N ALA A 165 -14.86 13.74 -17.26
CA ALA A 165 -14.53 14.52 -18.46
C ALA A 165 -15.78 15.04 -19.22
N LEU A 166 -16.87 14.27 -19.19
CA LEU A 166 -18.12 14.62 -19.87
C LEU A 166 -19.09 15.42 -18.99
N SER A 167 -18.77 15.62 -17.71
CA SER A 167 -19.67 16.30 -16.78
C SER A 167 -19.80 17.80 -17.07
N ASN A 168 -21.03 18.30 -17.01
CA ASN A 168 -21.38 19.73 -17.07
C ASN A 168 -22.03 20.20 -15.75
N ASP A 169 -22.24 19.30 -14.81
CA ASP A 169 -22.85 19.57 -13.50
C ASP A 169 -21.82 19.30 -12.38
N ILE A 170 -21.77 20.21 -11.40
CA ILE A 170 -20.83 20.13 -10.28
C ILE A 170 -21.05 18.89 -9.42
N TRP A 171 -22.29 18.46 -9.24
CA TRP A 171 -22.59 17.29 -8.40
C TRP A 171 -22.18 15.99 -9.08
N VAL A 172 -22.31 15.92 -10.41
CA VAL A 172 -21.80 14.80 -11.23
C VAL A 172 -20.28 14.78 -11.16
N LEU A 173 -19.62 15.93 -11.27
CA LEU A 173 -18.18 16.08 -11.16
C LEU A 173 -17.67 15.60 -9.79
N LEU A 174 -18.28 16.05 -8.69
CA LEU A 174 -17.92 15.64 -7.32
C LEU A 174 -18.19 14.16 -7.07
N SER A 175 -19.28 13.62 -7.61
CA SER A 175 -19.60 12.20 -7.50
C SER A 175 -18.59 11.34 -8.24
N ALA A 176 -18.21 11.71 -9.47
CA ALA A 176 -17.18 11.03 -10.24
C ALA A 176 -15.82 11.08 -9.52
N ARG A 177 -15.46 12.23 -8.92
CA ARG A 177 -14.24 12.38 -8.10
C ARG A 177 -14.25 11.48 -6.86
N THR A 178 -15.38 11.42 -6.16
CA THR A 178 -15.54 10.52 -5.00
C THR A 178 -15.38 9.07 -5.42
N PHE A 179 -15.95 8.69 -6.56
CA PHE A 179 -15.85 7.34 -7.07
C PHE A 179 -14.45 7.00 -7.58
N LEU A 180 -13.73 7.95 -8.20
CA LEU A 180 -12.30 7.81 -8.50
C LEU A 180 -11.48 7.59 -7.21
N GLY A 181 -11.79 8.34 -6.16
CA GLY A 181 -11.19 8.12 -4.84
C GLY A 181 -11.46 6.71 -4.33
N PHE A 182 -12.70 6.22 -4.43
CA PHE A 182 -13.07 4.87 -4.02
C PHE A 182 -12.25 3.81 -4.75
N THR A 183 -12.15 3.89 -6.08
CA THR A 183 -11.31 2.96 -6.87
C THR A 183 -9.83 3.07 -6.52
N MET A 184 -9.34 4.29 -6.26
CA MET A 184 -7.97 4.53 -5.78
C MET A 184 -7.70 3.80 -4.45
N GLY A 185 -8.59 3.88 -3.47
CA GLY A 185 -8.46 3.19 -2.20
C GLY A 185 -8.42 1.67 -2.34
N VAL A 186 -9.27 1.10 -3.20
CA VAL A 186 -9.23 -0.33 -3.55
C VAL A 186 -7.89 -0.70 -4.18
N ILE A 187 -7.42 0.07 -5.17
CA ILE A 187 -6.18 -0.21 -5.90
C ILE A 187 -4.96 -0.13 -4.97
N VAL A 188 -4.86 0.90 -4.11
CA VAL A 188 -3.75 1.07 -3.15
C VAL A 188 -3.59 -0.17 -2.29
N PHE A 189 -4.68 -0.56 -1.64
CA PHE A 189 -4.63 -1.68 -0.68
C PHE A 189 -4.38 -3.01 -1.38
N THR A 190 -5.08 -3.26 -2.48
CA THR A 190 -5.04 -4.54 -3.19
C THR A 190 -3.72 -4.77 -3.92
N SER A 191 -3.17 -3.75 -4.59
CA SER A 191 -1.90 -3.89 -5.34
C SER A 191 -0.70 -4.12 -4.42
N SER A 192 -0.63 -3.43 -3.26
CA SER A 192 0.46 -3.66 -2.30
C SER A 192 0.43 -5.08 -1.74
N LYS A 193 -0.76 -5.60 -1.44
CA LYS A 193 -0.94 -6.99 -0.99
C LYS A 193 -0.58 -7.99 -2.08
N TYR A 194 -1.01 -7.75 -3.32
CA TYR A 194 -0.68 -8.58 -4.46
C TYR A 194 0.83 -8.72 -4.64
N VAL A 195 1.57 -7.60 -4.63
CA VAL A 195 3.03 -7.61 -4.75
C VAL A 195 3.67 -8.33 -3.56
N ALA A 196 3.20 -8.07 -2.34
CA ALA A 196 3.72 -8.72 -1.13
C ALA A 196 3.54 -10.25 -1.13
N GLU A 197 2.49 -10.78 -1.77
CA GLU A 197 2.22 -12.21 -1.87
C GLU A 197 2.95 -12.88 -3.04
N CYS A 198 3.20 -12.14 -4.14
CA CYS A 198 3.89 -12.67 -5.33
C CYS A 198 5.42 -12.60 -5.20
N ALA A 199 5.94 -11.62 -4.48
CA ALA A 199 7.38 -11.42 -4.33
C ALA A 199 8.03 -12.48 -3.42
N HIS A 200 9.25 -12.89 -3.78
CA HIS A 200 10.09 -13.70 -2.91
C HIS A 200 10.53 -12.91 -1.67
N ASP A 201 10.70 -13.58 -0.53
CA ASP A 201 11.01 -12.94 0.75
C ASP A 201 12.23 -12.01 0.68
N SER A 202 13.27 -12.37 -0.09
CA SER A 202 14.50 -11.59 -0.25
C SER A 202 14.34 -10.21 -0.91
N VAL A 203 13.27 -10.01 -1.71
CA VAL A 203 13.04 -8.76 -2.46
C VAL A 203 11.68 -8.12 -2.18
N ARG A 204 10.85 -8.76 -1.36
CA ARG A 204 9.46 -8.34 -1.08
C ARG A 204 9.39 -6.90 -0.61
N GLU A 205 10.18 -6.54 0.39
CA GLU A 205 10.15 -5.20 0.98
C GLU A 205 10.55 -4.14 -0.06
N LYS A 206 11.60 -4.39 -0.84
CA LYS A 206 12.04 -3.49 -1.92
C LYS A 206 10.96 -3.28 -2.97
N LEU A 207 10.32 -4.36 -3.41
CA LEU A 207 9.28 -4.29 -4.45
C LEU A 207 8.02 -3.56 -3.96
N VAL A 208 7.60 -3.80 -2.73
CA VAL A 208 6.46 -3.07 -2.14
C VAL A 208 6.77 -1.59 -1.96
N ASN A 209 7.98 -1.24 -1.50
CA ASN A 209 8.41 0.15 -1.34
C ASN A 209 8.56 0.87 -2.69
N ALA A 210 8.96 0.16 -3.75
CA ALA A 210 9.07 0.72 -5.10
C ALA A 210 7.71 1.13 -5.71
N LEU A 211 6.58 0.57 -5.22
CA LEU A 211 5.24 1.03 -5.61
C LEU A 211 5.01 2.50 -5.26
N GLU A 212 5.54 2.94 -4.11
CA GLU A 212 5.41 4.33 -3.68
C GLU A 212 6.14 5.28 -4.64
N THR A 213 7.32 4.89 -5.13
CA THR A 213 8.02 5.63 -6.19
C THR A 213 7.18 5.75 -7.45
N SER A 214 6.51 4.66 -7.84
CA SER A 214 5.62 4.65 -9.01
C SER A 214 4.45 5.62 -8.85
N ARG A 215 3.92 5.78 -7.64
CA ARG A 215 2.91 6.80 -7.34
C ARG A 215 3.42 8.22 -7.58
N GLN A 216 4.66 8.53 -7.23
CA GLN A 216 5.23 9.85 -7.49
C GLN A 216 5.46 10.12 -8.98
N PHE A 217 5.77 9.10 -9.79
CA PHE A 217 5.76 9.24 -11.24
C PHE A 217 4.38 9.62 -11.79
N GLY A 218 3.30 9.12 -11.21
CA GLY A 218 1.94 9.53 -11.56
C GLY A 218 1.66 11.00 -11.28
N TYR A 219 2.11 11.52 -10.15
CA TYR A 219 2.05 12.96 -9.85
C TYR A 219 2.82 13.77 -10.89
N LEU A 220 4.08 13.40 -11.14
CA LEU A 220 4.94 14.09 -12.12
C LEU A 220 4.33 14.06 -13.52
N PHE A 221 3.74 12.93 -13.93
CA PHE A 221 3.06 12.81 -15.22
C PHE A 221 1.94 13.85 -15.37
N VAL A 222 1.05 13.97 -14.39
CA VAL A 222 -0.03 14.97 -14.43
C VAL A 222 0.52 16.38 -14.43
N TYR A 223 1.52 16.67 -13.60
CA TYR A 223 2.12 17.98 -13.49
C TYR A 223 2.77 18.41 -14.81
N ALA A 224 3.46 17.50 -15.48
CA ALA A 224 4.02 17.74 -16.80
C ALA A 224 2.92 17.90 -17.88
N ALA A 225 1.87 17.08 -17.81
CA ALA A 225 0.75 17.15 -18.75
C ALA A 225 -0.05 18.45 -18.60
N CYS A 226 -0.10 19.07 -17.43
CA CYS A 226 -0.70 20.39 -17.20
C CYS A 226 0.07 21.54 -17.87
N CYS A 227 1.32 21.32 -18.30
CA CYS A 227 2.08 22.31 -19.07
C CYS A 227 1.70 22.33 -20.56
N SER A 228 0.86 21.40 -21.04
CA SER A 228 0.35 21.38 -22.40
C SER A 228 -0.91 22.25 -22.54
N ASP A 229 -1.25 22.63 -23.77
CA ASP A 229 -2.45 23.42 -24.09
C ASP A 229 -3.75 22.58 -24.10
N LEU A 230 -3.74 21.42 -23.42
CA LEU A 230 -4.92 20.55 -23.32
C LEU A 230 -5.98 21.17 -22.40
N SER A 231 -7.23 21.08 -22.83
CA SER A 231 -8.35 21.41 -21.95
C SER A 231 -8.40 20.44 -20.76
N TRP A 232 -9.01 20.86 -19.66
CA TRP A 232 -9.14 20.00 -18.47
C TRP A 232 -9.89 18.68 -18.74
N ARG A 233 -10.80 18.66 -19.73
CA ARG A 233 -11.55 17.48 -20.19
C ARG A 233 -10.66 16.50 -20.94
N GLU A 234 -9.86 17.00 -21.88
CA GLU A 234 -8.89 16.18 -22.62
C GLU A 234 -7.84 15.59 -21.68
N LEU A 235 -7.33 16.41 -20.75
CA LEU A 235 -6.38 15.94 -19.75
C LEU A 235 -6.98 14.86 -18.86
N ALA A 236 -8.27 14.97 -18.46
CA ALA A 236 -8.96 13.93 -17.71
C ALA A 236 -9.03 12.60 -18.48
N LEU A 237 -9.30 12.65 -19.80
CA LEU A 237 -9.31 11.45 -20.64
C LEU A 237 -7.92 10.84 -20.79
N VAL A 238 -6.89 11.65 -21.01
CA VAL A 238 -5.48 11.19 -21.09
C VAL A 238 -5.08 10.53 -19.78
N CYS A 239 -5.36 11.18 -18.64
CA CYS A 239 -5.11 10.63 -17.31
C CYS A 239 -5.86 9.31 -17.09
N GLY A 240 -7.12 9.25 -17.51
CA GLY A 240 -7.94 8.04 -17.42
C GLY A 240 -7.36 6.88 -18.22
N CYS A 241 -7.01 7.11 -19.48
CA CYS A 241 -6.42 6.09 -20.35
C CYS A 241 -5.09 5.54 -19.80
N VAL A 242 -4.17 6.44 -19.44
CA VAL A 242 -2.84 6.05 -18.94
C VAL A 242 -2.94 5.31 -17.61
N SER A 243 -3.78 5.80 -16.70
CA SER A 243 -3.90 5.25 -15.35
C SER A 243 -4.65 3.92 -15.26
N THR A 244 -5.45 3.55 -16.28
CA THR A 244 -6.34 2.39 -16.18
C THR A 244 -6.11 1.34 -17.25
N ILE A 245 -5.92 1.72 -18.53
CA ILE A 245 -5.82 0.75 -19.63
C ILE A 245 -4.55 -0.09 -19.54
N LEU A 246 -3.41 0.55 -19.32
CA LEU A 246 -2.12 -0.15 -19.26
C LEU A 246 -2.07 -1.18 -18.12
N PRO A 247 -2.40 -0.82 -16.86
CA PRO A 247 -2.41 -1.82 -15.78
C PRO A 247 -3.52 -2.87 -15.97
N PHE A 248 -4.69 -2.52 -16.52
CA PHE A 248 -5.76 -3.48 -16.80
C PHE A 248 -5.28 -4.58 -17.77
N VAL A 249 -4.69 -4.19 -18.90
CA VAL A 249 -4.12 -5.14 -19.86
C VAL A 249 -3.02 -5.98 -19.20
N GLY A 250 -2.15 -5.36 -18.41
CA GLY A 250 -1.11 -6.08 -17.66
C GLY A 250 -1.68 -7.15 -16.72
N PHE A 251 -2.73 -6.83 -15.95
CA PHE A 251 -3.36 -7.80 -15.05
C PHE A 251 -4.12 -8.93 -15.76
N LEU A 252 -4.43 -8.83 -17.05
CA LEU A 252 -4.95 -9.95 -17.83
C LEU A 252 -3.91 -11.05 -18.02
N TYR A 253 -2.61 -10.70 -18.11
CA TYR A 253 -1.53 -11.65 -18.37
C TYR A 253 -0.88 -12.20 -17.10
N VAL A 254 -0.90 -11.46 -16.00
CA VAL A 254 -0.22 -11.88 -14.75
C VAL A 254 -1.13 -12.80 -13.94
N PRO A 255 -0.62 -13.93 -13.38
CA PRO A 255 -1.44 -14.86 -12.61
C PRO A 255 -1.88 -14.27 -11.24
N SER A 256 -2.86 -14.92 -10.62
CA SER A 256 -3.28 -14.59 -9.25
C SER A 256 -2.18 -14.93 -8.24
N ALA A 257 -2.20 -14.28 -7.08
CA ALA A 257 -1.21 -14.50 -6.04
C ALA A 257 -1.19 -15.96 -5.55
N PRO A 258 -0.01 -16.60 -5.45
CA PRO A 258 0.10 -18.02 -5.13
C PRO A 258 -0.42 -18.36 -3.73
N LYS A 259 -0.18 -17.47 -2.75
CA LYS A 259 -0.69 -17.66 -1.39
C LYS A 259 -2.22 -17.68 -1.35
N TRP A 260 -2.87 -16.75 -2.05
CA TRP A 260 -4.34 -16.71 -2.15
C TRP A 260 -4.92 -17.96 -2.82
N LEU A 261 -4.28 -18.45 -3.90
CA LEU A 261 -4.71 -19.68 -4.57
C LEU A 261 -4.61 -20.90 -3.64
N ALA A 262 -3.51 -21.01 -2.88
CA ALA A 262 -3.31 -22.07 -1.90
C ALA A 262 -4.37 -22.03 -0.77
N THR A 263 -4.69 -20.84 -0.25
CA THR A 263 -5.72 -20.65 0.78
C THR A 263 -7.12 -21.12 0.33
N HIS A 264 -7.39 -21.03 -0.99
CA HIS A 264 -8.67 -21.46 -1.58
C HIS A 264 -8.65 -22.90 -2.12
N GLY A 265 -7.66 -23.71 -1.74
CA GLY A 265 -7.55 -25.10 -2.16
C GLY A 265 -7.19 -25.32 -3.63
N ARG A 266 -6.83 -24.26 -4.37
CA ARG A 266 -6.41 -24.34 -5.78
C ARG A 266 -4.91 -24.59 -5.87
N VAL A 267 -4.46 -25.74 -5.37
CA VAL A 267 -3.04 -26.05 -5.17
C VAL A 267 -2.27 -26.09 -6.49
N ASP A 268 -2.87 -26.67 -7.55
CA ASP A 268 -2.24 -26.75 -8.86
C ASP A 268 -2.01 -25.37 -9.49
N HIS A 269 -3.01 -24.50 -9.44
CA HIS A 269 -2.86 -23.11 -9.90
C HIS A 269 -1.89 -22.29 -9.04
N ALA A 270 -1.79 -22.59 -7.73
CA ALA A 270 -0.80 -21.98 -6.85
C ALA A 270 0.62 -22.39 -7.27
N TYR A 271 0.82 -23.66 -7.64
CA TYR A 271 2.09 -24.14 -8.17
C TYR A 271 2.45 -23.45 -9.50
N GLU A 272 1.52 -23.42 -10.47
CA GLU A 272 1.73 -22.72 -11.74
C GLU A 272 2.08 -21.24 -11.54
N SER A 273 1.40 -20.57 -10.63
CA SER A 273 1.70 -19.18 -10.27
C SER A 273 3.08 -19.01 -9.67
N LEU A 274 3.51 -19.91 -8.78
CA LEU A 274 4.86 -19.92 -8.23
C LEU A 274 5.91 -20.15 -9.33
N VAL A 275 5.69 -21.10 -10.23
CA VAL A 275 6.60 -21.35 -11.38
C VAL A 275 6.70 -20.11 -12.26
N PHE A 276 5.60 -19.41 -12.50
CA PHE A 276 5.61 -18.16 -13.27
C PHE A 276 6.49 -17.09 -12.59
N PHE A 277 6.35 -16.88 -11.27
CA PHE A 277 7.09 -15.83 -10.56
C PHE A 277 8.53 -16.21 -10.19
N ARG A 278 8.84 -17.50 -10.02
CA ARG A 278 10.17 -17.97 -9.57
C ARG A 278 11.04 -18.45 -10.72
N GLY A 279 10.42 -18.79 -11.85
CA GLY A 279 11.08 -19.41 -12.99
C GLY A 279 11.09 -20.95 -12.92
N PRO A 280 11.37 -21.61 -14.05
CA PRO A 280 11.25 -23.08 -14.17
C PRO A 280 12.34 -23.86 -13.40
N ASN A 281 13.46 -23.23 -13.07
CA ASN A 281 14.60 -23.88 -12.41
C ASN A 281 14.54 -23.82 -10.87
N TYR A 282 13.59 -23.06 -10.32
CA TYR A 282 13.41 -22.91 -8.87
C TYR A 282 12.55 -24.03 -8.28
N ASP A 283 12.85 -24.48 -7.07
CA ASP A 283 12.04 -25.50 -6.37
C ASP A 283 10.74 -24.90 -5.81
N SER A 284 9.82 -24.61 -6.73
CA SER A 284 8.48 -24.06 -6.40
C SER A 284 7.63 -25.04 -5.57
N ARG A 285 7.89 -26.34 -5.62
CA ARG A 285 7.18 -27.33 -4.79
C ARG A 285 7.54 -27.20 -3.32
N ARG A 286 8.81 -27.01 -3.00
CA ARG A 286 9.27 -26.80 -1.63
C ARG A 286 8.68 -25.54 -1.03
N GLU A 287 8.64 -24.43 -1.80
CA GLU A 287 8.01 -23.17 -1.35
C GLU A 287 6.49 -23.37 -1.13
N LEU A 288 5.80 -24.05 -2.06
CA LEU A 288 4.39 -24.36 -1.93
C LEU A 288 4.08 -25.18 -0.67
N ASN A 289 4.85 -26.22 -0.41
CA ASN A 289 4.70 -27.04 0.80
C ASN A 289 4.90 -26.20 2.08
N THR A 290 5.86 -25.26 2.07
CA THR A 290 6.07 -24.33 3.18
C THR A 290 4.85 -23.40 3.38
N ILE A 291 4.25 -22.92 2.28
CA ILE A 291 3.04 -22.10 2.34
C ILE A 291 1.87 -22.93 2.93
N LEU A 292 1.66 -24.16 2.46
CA LEU A 292 0.59 -25.04 2.93
C LEU A 292 0.78 -25.41 4.42
N ASP A 293 2.01 -25.68 4.85
CA ASP A 293 2.31 -25.95 6.29
C ASP A 293 2.01 -24.72 7.17
N LYS A 294 2.38 -23.51 6.71
CA LYS A 294 2.02 -22.28 7.43
C LYS A 294 0.51 -22.07 7.49
N LEU A 295 -0.21 -22.34 6.40
CA LEU A 295 -1.68 -22.22 6.34
C LEU A 295 -2.36 -23.22 7.28
N SER A 296 -1.89 -24.47 7.35
CA SER A 296 -2.46 -25.48 8.25
C SER A 296 -2.30 -25.15 9.74
N LYS A 297 -1.21 -24.43 10.10
CA LYS A 297 -0.96 -23.96 11.48
C LYS A 297 -1.78 -22.71 11.84
N THR A 298 -2.33 -22.01 10.84
CA THR A 298 -3.02 -20.74 11.02
C THR A 298 -4.49 -20.84 10.58
N GLU A 299 -5.10 -22.01 10.73
CA GLU A 299 -6.52 -22.22 10.38
C GLU A 299 -7.41 -21.16 11.02
N GLY A 300 -8.14 -20.40 10.20
CA GLY A 300 -9.07 -19.33 10.60
C GLY A 300 -8.48 -17.92 10.71
N ALA A 301 -7.17 -17.73 10.72
CA ALA A 301 -6.59 -16.38 10.83
C ALA A 301 -6.85 -15.50 9.58
N ASP A 302 -7.07 -16.11 8.43
CA ASP A 302 -7.41 -15.39 7.19
C ASP A 302 -8.92 -15.06 7.09
N ASN A 303 -9.75 -15.48 8.06
CA ASN A 303 -11.17 -15.12 8.07
C ASN A 303 -11.35 -13.67 8.57
N ALA A 304 -11.92 -12.81 7.71
CA ALA A 304 -12.18 -11.40 8.04
C ALA A 304 -13.01 -11.22 9.32
N LEU A 305 -13.99 -12.10 9.56
CA LEU A 305 -14.79 -12.10 10.79
C LEU A 305 -13.97 -12.48 12.02
N TYR A 306 -13.03 -13.41 11.88
CA TYR A 306 -12.10 -13.77 12.97
C TYR A 306 -11.18 -12.59 13.29
N GLN A 307 -10.60 -11.95 12.26
CA GLN A 307 -9.75 -10.77 12.44
C GLN A 307 -10.52 -9.60 13.08
N LEU A 308 -11.79 -9.36 12.68
CA LEU A 308 -12.67 -8.38 13.33
C LEU A 308 -12.95 -8.69 14.80
N ARG A 309 -13.07 -9.97 15.16
CA ARG A 309 -13.23 -10.37 16.55
C ARG A 309 -11.96 -10.13 17.37
N GLN A 310 -10.79 -10.34 16.77
CA GLN A 310 -9.50 -10.06 17.41
C GLN A 310 -9.29 -8.56 17.67
N LEU A 311 -9.87 -7.67 16.87
CA LEU A 311 -9.87 -6.23 17.16
C LEU A 311 -10.64 -5.86 18.44
N LYS A 312 -11.46 -6.78 19.02
CA LYS A 312 -12.10 -6.57 20.31
C LYS A 312 -11.15 -6.81 21.49
N ASP A 313 -9.97 -7.41 21.26
CA ASP A 313 -8.94 -7.49 22.28
C ASP A 313 -8.53 -6.06 22.68
N PRO A 314 -8.63 -5.70 23.98
CA PRO A 314 -8.37 -4.33 24.44
C PRO A 314 -6.96 -3.84 24.09
N ILE A 315 -5.97 -4.74 24.05
CA ILE A 315 -4.58 -4.41 23.71
C ILE A 315 -4.48 -4.07 22.22
N ILE A 316 -5.01 -4.95 21.35
CA ILE A 316 -4.99 -4.73 19.89
C ILE A 316 -5.80 -3.48 19.54
N LEU A 317 -6.98 -3.31 20.13
CA LEU A 317 -7.83 -2.14 19.89
C LEU A 317 -7.13 -0.84 20.27
N ARG A 318 -6.45 -0.80 21.43
CA ARG A 318 -5.67 0.38 21.87
C ARG A 318 -4.61 0.76 20.84
N PHE A 319 -3.84 -0.22 20.32
CA PHE A 319 -2.84 0.03 19.28
C PHE A 319 -3.47 0.54 17.98
N VAL A 320 -4.53 -0.10 17.51
CA VAL A 320 -5.22 0.31 16.28
C VAL A 320 -5.80 1.72 16.42
N VAL A 321 -6.42 2.06 17.53
CA VAL A 321 -6.98 3.40 17.77
C VAL A 321 -5.88 4.45 17.87
N LEU A 322 -4.80 4.16 18.59
CA LEU A 322 -3.65 5.07 18.69
C LEU A 322 -3.03 5.35 17.33
N PHE A 323 -2.71 4.29 16.57
CA PHE A 323 -2.13 4.43 15.24
C PHE A 323 -3.09 5.10 14.25
N ALA A 324 -4.39 4.81 14.31
CA ALA A 324 -5.41 5.49 13.53
C ALA A 324 -5.44 6.99 13.81
N PHE A 325 -5.39 7.38 15.09
CA PHE A 325 -5.33 8.79 15.48
C PHE A 325 -4.06 9.47 14.95
N ILE A 326 -2.90 8.83 15.09
CA ILE A 326 -1.64 9.38 14.59
C ILE A 326 -1.66 9.47 13.05
N HIS A 327 -2.22 8.49 12.33
CA HIS A 327 -2.39 8.54 10.88
C HIS A 327 -3.30 9.70 10.46
N PHE A 328 -4.40 9.90 11.16
CA PHE A 328 -5.29 11.04 10.94
C PHE A 328 -4.57 12.36 11.15
N ALA A 329 -3.92 12.54 12.30
CA ALA A 329 -3.22 13.77 12.65
C ALA A 329 -2.07 14.08 11.70
N SER A 330 -1.34 13.07 11.24
CA SER A 330 -0.22 13.22 10.30
C SER A 330 -0.63 13.82 8.94
N GLN A 331 -1.91 13.77 8.55
CA GLN A 331 -2.37 14.37 7.30
C GLN A 331 -2.38 15.92 7.34
N PHE A 332 -2.39 16.49 8.53
CA PHE A 332 -2.29 17.94 8.72
C PHE A 332 -0.84 18.47 8.67
N ASN A 333 0.13 17.65 8.25
CA ASN A 333 1.51 18.05 8.01
C ASN A 333 1.72 18.93 6.77
N GLY A 334 0.70 19.10 5.92
CA GLY A 334 0.74 19.90 4.70
C GLY A 334 0.98 19.13 3.41
N ASN A 335 1.37 17.84 3.44
CA ASN A 335 1.74 17.09 2.22
C ASN A 335 0.56 16.92 1.23
N VAL A 336 -0.63 16.58 1.74
CA VAL A 336 -1.83 16.44 0.90
C VAL A 336 -2.24 17.77 0.30
N VAL A 337 -2.18 18.83 1.10
CA VAL A 337 -2.57 20.19 0.70
C VAL A 337 -1.61 20.76 -0.35
N THR A 338 -0.30 20.65 -0.14
CA THR A 338 0.68 21.13 -1.13
C THR A 338 0.58 20.41 -2.46
N GLY A 339 0.22 19.12 -2.47
CA GLY A 339 -0.04 18.38 -3.70
C GLY A 339 -1.32 18.81 -4.42
N ALA A 340 -2.37 19.16 -3.67
CA ALA A 340 -3.68 19.51 -4.22
C ALA A 340 -3.82 21.00 -4.60
N TYR A 341 -3.05 21.89 -3.96
CA TYR A 341 -3.16 23.34 -4.14
C TYR A 341 -1.87 23.99 -4.64
N ALA A 342 -0.91 23.22 -5.18
CA ALA A 342 0.42 23.72 -5.56
C ALA A 342 0.35 24.96 -6.45
N ILE A 343 -0.42 24.93 -7.55
CA ILE A 343 -0.52 26.07 -8.47
C ILE A 343 -1.18 27.28 -7.78
N TYR A 344 -2.20 27.05 -6.95
CA TYR A 344 -2.83 28.12 -6.17
C TYR A 344 -1.82 28.82 -5.23
N ILE A 345 -0.94 28.04 -4.60
CA ILE A 345 0.13 28.57 -3.73
C ILE A 345 1.12 29.40 -4.54
N PHE A 346 1.57 28.91 -5.72
CA PHE A 346 2.50 29.66 -6.58
C PHE A 346 1.88 30.93 -7.17
N LYS A 347 0.60 30.89 -7.56
CA LYS A 347 -0.13 32.10 -7.98
C LYS A 347 -0.27 33.11 -6.85
N ALA A 348 -0.58 32.67 -5.64
CA ALA A 348 -0.66 33.53 -4.46
C ALA A 348 0.71 34.14 -4.06
N ALA A 349 1.80 33.45 -4.37
CA ALA A 349 3.17 33.93 -4.15
C ALA A 349 3.68 34.88 -5.26
N ASN A 350 2.87 35.14 -6.29
CA ASN A 350 3.23 35.96 -7.46
C ASN A 350 4.53 35.51 -8.16
N VAL A 351 4.75 34.19 -8.26
CA VAL A 351 5.93 33.64 -8.93
C VAL A 351 5.85 33.93 -10.44
N SER A 352 6.83 34.67 -10.97
CA SER A 352 6.91 35.07 -12.38
C SER A 352 8.18 34.56 -13.08
N ILE A 353 9.24 34.18 -12.35
CA ILE A 353 10.51 33.66 -12.91
C ILE A 353 10.27 32.44 -13.81
N ILE A 354 9.39 31.54 -13.37
CA ILE A 354 8.92 30.38 -14.13
C ILE A 354 7.40 30.27 -13.99
N SER A 355 6.73 29.73 -14.99
CA SER A 355 5.28 29.58 -14.90
C SER A 355 4.89 28.72 -13.67
N PRO A 356 3.73 28.99 -13.04
CA PRO A 356 3.24 28.18 -11.91
C PRO A 356 3.13 26.68 -12.23
N TYR A 357 2.85 26.32 -13.49
CA TYR A 357 2.79 24.94 -13.96
C TYR A 357 4.19 24.30 -13.99
N MET A 358 5.22 25.02 -14.48
CA MET A 358 6.60 24.53 -14.45
C MET A 358 7.13 24.42 -13.01
N SER A 359 6.76 25.36 -12.13
CA SER A 359 7.08 25.26 -10.67
C SER A 359 6.53 23.97 -10.06
N MET A 360 5.34 23.56 -10.49
CA MET A 360 4.71 22.32 -10.06
C MET A 360 5.46 21.07 -10.58
N VAL A 361 6.02 21.12 -11.81
CA VAL A 361 6.88 20.06 -12.34
C VAL A 361 8.16 19.92 -11.50
N VAL A 362 8.78 21.04 -11.09
CA VAL A 362 9.95 21.02 -10.20
C VAL A 362 9.63 20.34 -8.87
N VAL A 363 8.48 20.65 -8.26
CA VAL A 363 8.00 19.95 -7.07
C VAL A 363 7.78 18.46 -7.35
N GLY A 364 7.19 18.10 -8.49
CA GLY A 364 7.00 16.71 -8.90
C GLY A 364 8.31 15.94 -9.05
N LEU A 365 9.34 16.56 -9.63
CA LEU A 365 10.69 15.99 -9.72
C LEU A 365 11.30 15.78 -8.34
N ALA A 366 11.16 16.76 -7.42
CA ALA A 366 11.63 16.62 -6.04
C ALA A 366 10.95 15.43 -5.34
N ARG A 367 9.65 15.21 -5.56
CA ARG A 367 8.90 14.05 -5.03
C ARG A 367 9.42 12.71 -5.57
N VAL A 368 9.73 12.61 -6.87
CA VAL A 368 10.32 11.39 -7.45
C VAL A 368 11.71 11.14 -6.88
N LEU A 369 12.57 12.16 -6.85
CA LEU A 369 13.93 12.05 -6.31
C LEU A 369 13.93 11.63 -4.83
N SER A 370 12.98 12.13 -4.04
CA SER A 370 12.85 11.77 -2.62
C SER A 370 12.57 10.29 -2.40
N THR A 371 11.69 9.71 -3.20
CA THR A 371 11.33 8.29 -3.07
C THR A 371 12.40 7.37 -3.64
N LEU A 372 13.14 7.79 -4.66
CA LEU A 372 14.35 7.08 -5.11
C LEU A 372 15.43 7.09 -4.03
N PHE A 373 15.65 8.23 -3.36
CA PHE A 373 16.55 8.33 -2.21
C PHE A 373 16.10 7.41 -1.07
N TYR A 374 14.81 7.42 -0.74
CA TYR A 374 14.23 6.54 0.26
C TYR A 374 14.48 5.06 -0.03
N LEU A 375 14.29 4.59 -1.27
CA LEU A 375 14.53 3.19 -1.65
C LEU A 375 15.97 2.72 -1.40
N VAL A 376 16.94 3.64 -1.54
CA VAL A 376 18.35 3.33 -1.33
C VAL A 376 18.71 3.34 0.16
N GLU A 377 18.18 4.30 0.90
CA GLU A 377 18.64 4.58 2.27
C GLU A 377 17.82 3.86 3.36
N VAL A 378 16.61 3.37 3.07
CA VAL A 378 15.75 2.73 4.07
C VAL A 378 16.39 1.50 4.74
N GLU A 379 17.22 0.76 3.98
CA GLU A 379 17.94 -0.41 4.50
C GLU A 379 19.27 -0.04 5.19
N ARG A 380 19.83 1.14 4.89
CA ARG A 380 21.15 1.55 5.35
C ARG A 380 21.11 2.34 6.66
N VAL A 381 20.21 3.32 6.74
CA VAL A 381 20.21 4.34 7.80
C VAL A 381 19.40 3.92 9.03
N GLY A 382 18.44 3.03 8.90
CA GLY A 382 17.46 2.71 9.94
C GLY A 382 16.20 3.56 9.85
N ARG A 383 15.13 3.11 10.54
CA ARG A 383 13.81 3.72 10.38
C ARG A 383 13.67 5.04 11.15
N LYS A 384 14.14 5.09 12.40
CA LYS A 384 13.98 6.26 13.29
C LYS A 384 14.63 7.53 12.74
N PRO A 385 15.90 7.55 12.30
CA PRO A 385 16.52 8.73 11.70
C PRO A 385 15.84 9.17 10.39
N LEU A 386 15.36 8.21 9.57
CA LEU A 386 14.67 8.51 8.30
C LEU A 386 13.26 9.08 8.49
N VAL A 387 12.72 9.07 9.70
CA VAL A 387 11.49 9.79 10.05
C VAL A 387 11.84 11.16 10.63
N ILE A 388 12.68 11.20 11.65
CA ILE A 388 12.94 12.40 12.44
C ILE A 388 13.59 13.51 11.59
N VAL A 389 14.69 13.21 10.90
CA VAL A 389 15.44 14.21 10.15
C VAL A 389 14.63 14.79 8.99
N PRO A 390 13.98 13.98 8.13
CA PRO A 390 13.18 14.52 7.06
C PRO A 390 11.97 15.36 7.54
N PHE A 391 11.23 14.92 8.55
CA PHE A 391 10.11 15.73 9.07
C PHE A 391 10.55 17.03 9.70
N PHE A 392 11.70 17.07 10.38
CA PHE A 392 12.29 18.30 10.87
C PHE A 392 12.64 19.27 9.73
N LEU A 393 13.31 18.77 8.68
CA LEU A 393 13.67 19.56 7.49
C LEU A 393 12.43 19.98 6.67
N ALA A 394 11.40 19.17 6.61
CA ALA A 394 10.12 19.51 6.02
C ALA A 394 9.44 20.65 6.81
N GLY A 395 9.44 20.57 8.15
CA GLY A 395 8.92 21.63 9.02
C GLY A 395 9.66 22.95 8.83
N THR A 396 11.00 22.94 8.77
CA THR A 396 11.80 24.14 8.51
C THR A 396 11.53 24.76 7.15
N SER A 397 11.29 23.94 6.12
CA SER A 397 10.91 24.42 4.78
C SER A 397 9.57 25.15 4.80
N LEU A 398 8.58 24.64 5.54
CA LEU A 398 7.28 25.33 5.74
C LEU A 398 7.40 26.59 6.59
N LEU A 399 8.32 26.62 7.56
CA LEU A 399 8.61 27.81 8.35
C LEU A 399 9.09 28.96 7.44
N VAL A 400 10.04 28.65 6.53
CA VAL A 400 10.56 29.59 5.53
C VAL A 400 9.46 30.07 4.59
N LEU A 401 8.61 29.15 4.11
CA LEU A 401 7.49 29.49 3.24
C LEU A 401 6.46 30.39 3.95
N GLY A 402 6.16 30.12 5.22
CA GLY A 402 5.31 30.98 6.05
C GLY A 402 5.91 32.36 6.26
N ALA A 403 7.23 32.46 6.54
CA ALA A 403 7.93 33.71 6.65
C ALA A 403 7.92 34.53 5.34
N PHE A 404 8.03 33.88 4.19
CA PHE A 404 7.87 34.51 2.88
C PHE A 404 6.49 35.17 2.72
N PHE A 405 5.41 34.42 2.96
CA PHE A 405 4.05 34.96 2.86
C PHE A 405 3.77 36.08 3.90
N TYR A 406 4.37 35.97 5.07
CA TYR A 406 4.28 37.06 6.07
C TYR A 406 4.99 38.34 5.59
N ALA A 407 6.21 38.21 5.05
CA ALA A 407 6.95 39.33 4.49
C ALA A 407 6.23 39.94 3.29
N GLN A 408 5.65 39.11 2.41
CA GLN A 408 4.83 39.58 1.28
C GLN A 408 3.60 40.38 1.75
N ALA A 409 2.92 39.93 2.80
CA ALA A 409 1.77 40.63 3.37
C ALA A 409 2.12 41.95 4.06
N THR A 410 3.35 42.07 4.59
CA THR A 410 3.83 43.28 5.31
C THR A 410 4.70 44.20 4.43
N GLY A 411 4.91 43.89 3.15
CA GLY A 411 5.73 44.69 2.23
C GLY A 411 7.23 44.57 2.49
N GLY A 412 7.69 43.49 3.13
CA GLY A 412 9.12 43.26 3.36
C GLY A 412 9.83 42.70 2.12
N ALA A 413 11.09 43.11 1.92
CA ALA A 413 11.92 42.71 0.76
C ALA A 413 12.09 41.17 0.59
N PHE A 414 11.96 40.38 1.67
CA PHE A 414 11.99 38.92 1.59
C PHE A 414 10.77 38.35 0.83
N GLY A 415 9.61 39.04 0.90
CA GLY A 415 8.39 38.67 0.16
C GLY A 415 8.46 38.94 -1.34
N GLU A 416 9.50 39.59 -1.85
CA GLU A 416 9.74 39.83 -3.27
C GLU A 416 10.63 38.76 -3.92
N GLN A 417 11.17 37.83 -3.11
CA GLN A 417 12.09 36.77 -3.59
C GLN A 417 11.33 35.59 -4.21
N GLU A 418 10.99 35.66 -5.46
CA GLU A 418 10.14 34.70 -6.18
C GLU A 418 10.66 33.24 -6.20
N TRP A 419 11.98 33.03 -6.04
CA TRP A 419 12.57 31.70 -5.98
C TRP A 419 12.28 30.97 -4.65
N VAL A 420 11.99 31.71 -3.58
CA VAL A 420 11.78 31.13 -2.24
C VAL A 420 10.59 30.17 -2.19
N PRO A 421 9.39 30.52 -2.70
CA PRO A 421 8.25 29.60 -2.66
C PRO A 421 8.51 28.29 -3.41
N VAL A 422 9.17 28.36 -4.59
CA VAL A 422 9.48 27.18 -5.39
C VAL A 422 10.47 26.28 -4.67
N THR A 423 11.54 26.84 -4.15
CA THR A 423 12.57 26.10 -3.42
C THR A 423 12.03 25.51 -2.11
N ALA A 424 11.34 26.31 -1.32
CA ALA A 424 10.78 25.87 -0.03
C ALA A 424 9.76 24.73 -0.21
N LEU A 425 8.86 24.84 -1.21
CA LEU A 425 7.85 23.82 -1.47
C LEU A 425 8.47 22.54 -2.06
N SER A 426 9.52 22.69 -2.89
CA SER A 426 10.26 21.54 -3.44
C SER A 426 11.03 20.80 -2.34
N LEU A 427 11.72 21.51 -1.44
CA LEU A 427 12.40 20.91 -0.29
C LEU A 427 11.42 20.26 0.69
N PHE A 428 10.32 20.94 0.98
CA PHE A 428 9.24 20.36 1.78
C PHE A 428 8.75 19.04 1.18
N SER A 429 8.44 19.04 -0.13
CA SER A 429 7.95 17.86 -0.83
C SER A 429 9.01 16.75 -0.88
N PHE A 430 10.28 17.09 -1.04
CA PHE A 430 11.39 16.15 -1.00
C PHE A 430 11.48 15.46 0.36
N PHE A 431 11.58 16.19 1.43
CA PHE A 431 11.74 15.64 2.78
C PHE A 431 10.48 14.93 3.29
N SER A 432 9.30 15.51 3.10
CA SER A 432 8.04 14.90 3.53
C SER A 432 7.79 13.53 2.87
N ASN A 433 8.16 13.35 1.59
CA ASN A 433 8.00 12.07 0.89
C ASN A 433 9.10 11.03 1.21
N ILE A 434 10.14 11.38 1.97
CA ILE A 434 11.06 10.41 2.61
C ILE A 434 10.46 9.90 3.92
N GLY A 435 10.06 10.79 4.82
CA GLY A 435 9.61 10.43 6.16
C GLY A 435 8.29 9.66 6.17
N PHE A 436 7.38 10.00 5.28
CA PHE A 436 6.01 9.47 5.27
C PHE A 436 5.92 7.96 4.96
N PRO A 437 6.57 7.40 3.91
CA PRO A 437 6.59 5.97 3.65
C PRO A 437 7.22 5.16 4.79
N VAL A 438 8.30 5.68 5.40
CA VAL A 438 8.95 5.02 6.56
C VAL A 438 7.98 4.91 7.73
N LEU A 439 7.26 5.99 8.03
CA LEU A 439 6.28 6.03 9.10
C LEU A 439 5.16 4.99 8.90
N ASN A 440 4.66 4.87 7.67
CA ASN A 440 3.64 3.87 7.33
C ASN A 440 4.18 2.43 7.41
N LEU A 441 5.41 2.19 6.97
CA LEU A 441 6.08 0.90 7.04
C LEU A 441 6.21 0.45 8.51
N THR A 442 6.80 1.29 9.35
CA THR A 442 7.07 0.97 10.76
C THR A 442 5.78 0.68 11.53
N ARG A 443 4.73 1.46 11.33
CA ARG A 443 3.44 1.22 11.97
C ARG A 443 2.75 -0.06 11.48
N GLY A 444 2.91 -0.39 10.18
CA GLY A 444 2.45 -1.68 9.63
C GLY A 444 3.17 -2.89 10.22
N GLU A 445 4.46 -2.75 10.53
CA GLU A 445 5.28 -3.78 11.18
C GLU A 445 4.86 -4.03 12.64
N LEU A 446 4.47 -2.97 13.36
CA LEU A 446 4.05 -3.04 14.77
C LEU A 446 2.66 -3.66 14.97
N LEU A 447 1.85 -3.82 13.92
CA LEU A 447 0.56 -4.50 14.03
C LEU A 447 0.73 -6.01 14.18
N PRO A 448 0.06 -6.65 15.15
CA PRO A 448 0.06 -8.10 15.31
C PRO A 448 -0.36 -8.81 14.01
N PRO A 449 0.26 -9.94 13.65
CA PRO A 449 -0.02 -10.66 12.40
C PRO A 449 -1.51 -10.96 12.20
N VAL A 450 -2.23 -11.30 13.27
CA VAL A 450 -3.66 -11.64 13.27
C VAL A 450 -4.55 -10.45 12.90
N ALA A 451 -4.15 -9.22 13.26
CA ALA A 451 -4.91 -8.00 13.00
C ALA A 451 -4.37 -7.18 11.80
N ARG A 452 -3.25 -7.62 11.20
CA ARG A 452 -2.49 -6.84 10.22
C ARG A 452 -3.30 -6.47 8.97
N SER A 453 -4.15 -7.35 8.47
CA SER A 453 -4.95 -7.06 7.26
C SER A 453 -6.08 -6.09 7.56
N THR A 454 -6.92 -6.42 8.53
CA THR A 454 -8.08 -5.59 8.92
C THR A 454 -7.65 -4.29 9.60
N GLY A 455 -6.67 -4.35 10.51
CA GLY A 455 -6.08 -3.16 11.14
C GLY A 455 -5.44 -2.25 10.11
N GLY A 456 -4.67 -2.80 9.15
CA GLY A 456 -4.10 -2.04 8.05
C GLY A 456 -5.15 -1.32 7.20
N ALA A 457 -6.27 -1.97 6.88
CA ALA A 457 -7.38 -1.33 6.16
C ALA A 457 -7.97 -0.14 6.93
N ILE A 458 -8.14 -0.28 8.24
CA ILE A 458 -8.62 0.81 9.12
C ILE A 458 -7.61 1.96 9.14
N LEU A 459 -6.30 1.67 9.27
CA LEU A 459 -5.26 2.70 9.27
C LEU A 459 -5.23 3.47 7.95
N TYR A 460 -5.30 2.79 6.80
CA TYR A 460 -5.37 3.45 5.49
C TYR A 460 -6.67 4.26 5.33
N ALA A 461 -7.80 3.74 5.78
CA ALA A 461 -9.07 4.48 5.75
C ALA A 461 -8.99 5.75 6.60
N THR A 462 -8.43 5.67 7.79
CA THR A 462 -8.25 6.82 8.70
C THR A 462 -7.25 7.83 8.13
N TYR A 463 -6.18 7.36 7.49
CA TYR A 463 -5.23 8.18 6.74
C TYR A 463 -5.94 9.02 5.67
N TYR A 464 -6.72 8.40 4.80
CA TYR A 464 -7.43 9.14 3.76
C TYR A 464 -8.54 10.02 4.32
N PHE A 465 -9.21 9.61 5.39
CA PHE A 465 -10.18 10.46 6.07
C PHE A 465 -9.52 11.71 6.69
N GLY A 466 -8.32 11.59 7.24
CA GLY A 466 -7.49 12.72 7.65
C GLY A 466 -7.13 13.63 6.48
N GLY A 467 -6.77 13.05 5.32
CA GLY A 467 -6.52 13.79 4.09
C GLY A 467 -7.74 14.55 3.57
N PHE A 468 -8.94 13.98 3.70
CA PHE A 468 -10.20 14.67 3.43
C PHE A 468 -10.35 15.91 4.34
N ALA A 469 -10.20 15.73 5.64
CA ALA A 469 -10.34 16.82 6.62
C ALA A 469 -9.29 17.92 6.41
N ALA A 470 -8.03 17.54 6.16
CA ALA A 470 -6.94 18.48 5.92
C ALA A 470 -7.13 19.29 4.63
N SER A 471 -7.53 18.64 3.53
CA SER A 471 -7.79 19.33 2.25
C SER A 471 -9.00 20.24 2.33
N LEU A 472 -10.08 19.81 2.99
CA LEU A 472 -11.29 20.61 3.16
C LEU A 472 -11.04 21.84 4.04
N SER A 473 -10.31 21.68 5.14
CA SER A 473 -10.04 22.76 6.10
C SER A 473 -9.08 23.83 5.57
N PHE A 474 -8.26 23.52 4.56
CA PHE A 474 -7.22 24.44 4.06
C PHE A 474 -7.78 25.82 3.68
N SER A 475 -8.82 25.86 2.83
CA SER A 475 -9.41 27.13 2.38
C SER A 475 -9.99 27.95 3.53
N TYR A 476 -10.53 27.30 4.56
CA TYR A 476 -11.05 27.98 5.75
C TYR A 476 -9.93 28.53 6.62
N ILE A 477 -8.86 27.74 6.84
CA ILE A 477 -7.70 28.16 7.63
C ILE A 477 -7.01 29.35 6.94
N VAL A 478 -6.77 29.28 5.63
CA VAL A 478 -6.19 30.39 4.86
C VAL A 478 -7.06 31.65 4.96
N SER A 479 -8.39 31.51 4.91
CA SER A 479 -9.28 32.67 5.05
C SER A 479 -9.27 33.30 6.45
N ALA A 480 -9.01 32.50 7.49
CA ALA A 480 -8.99 32.96 8.88
C ALA A 480 -7.68 33.60 9.31
N ILE A 481 -6.55 33.00 8.96
CA ILE A 481 -5.21 33.37 9.45
C ILE A 481 -4.19 33.66 8.35
N GLY A 482 -4.61 33.64 7.09
CA GLY A 482 -3.74 33.87 5.93
C GLY A 482 -2.85 32.67 5.60
N MET A 483 -2.13 32.77 4.47
CA MET A 483 -1.17 31.73 4.03
C MET A 483 -0.06 31.50 5.03
N HIS A 484 0.52 32.59 5.58
CA HIS A 484 1.61 32.51 6.53
C HIS A 484 1.24 31.71 7.80
N GLY A 485 0.10 32.01 8.38
CA GLY A 485 -0.39 31.31 9.58
C GLY A 485 -0.66 29.83 9.30
N THR A 486 -1.21 29.52 8.12
CA THR A 486 -1.48 28.13 7.69
C THR A 486 -0.19 27.31 7.59
N PHE A 487 0.86 27.84 6.96
CA PHE A 487 2.14 27.12 6.84
C PHE A 487 2.87 27.00 8.19
N TRP A 488 2.71 27.95 9.10
CA TRP A 488 3.25 27.83 10.45
C TRP A 488 2.53 26.76 11.29
N ILE A 489 1.21 26.61 11.13
CA ILE A 489 0.48 25.47 11.75
C ILE A 489 1.04 24.14 11.21
N TYR A 490 1.23 24.00 9.90
CA TYR A 490 1.78 22.78 9.32
C TYR A 490 3.24 22.53 9.76
N CYS A 491 4.05 23.59 9.90
CA CYS A 491 5.38 23.49 10.50
C CYS A 491 5.31 22.94 11.94
N PHE A 492 4.43 23.49 12.76
CA PHE A 492 4.25 23.04 14.15
C PHE A 492 3.84 21.55 14.21
N ILE A 493 2.92 21.12 13.33
CA ILE A 493 2.50 19.71 13.25
C ILE A 493 3.66 18.80 12.84
N ASN A 494 4.51 19.21 11.87
CA ASN A 494 5.71 18.44 11.51
C ASN A 494 6.67 18.28 12.69
N ILE A 495 6.88 19.34 13.48
CA ILE A 495 7.71 19.30 14.69
C ILE A 495 7.06 18.39 15.74
N LEU A 496 5.74 18.46 15.91
CA LEU A 496 5.01 17.58 16.84
C LEU A 496 5.17 16.10 16.45
N VAL A 497 5.08 15.77 15.15
CA VAL A 497 5.35 14.42 14.64
C VAL A 497 6.78 13.99 15.00
N VAL A 498 7.78 14.87 14.83
CA VAL A 498 9.17 14.59 15.20
C VAL A 498 9.29 14.27 16.70
N VAL A 499 8.64 15.05 17.56
CA VAL A 499 8.70 14.85 19.01
C VAL A 499 8.03 13.53 19.41
N VAL A 500 6.84 13.25 18.88
CA VAL A 500 6.10 12.01 19.17
C VAL A 500 6.89 10.79 18.70
N ASP A 501 7.38 10.83 17.46
CA ASP A 501 8.12 9.69 16.89
C ASP A 501 9.51 9.52 17.58
N TYR A 502 10.11 10.60 18.08
CA TYR A 502 11.34 10.49 18.88
C TYR A 502 11.10 9.76 20.21
N MET A 503 9.95 10.02 20.86
CA MET A 503 9.60 9.43 22.15
C MET A 503 9.09 8.00 22.03
N ASP A 504 8.21 7.72 21.03
CA ASP A 504 7.42 6.50 20.99
C ASP A 504 7.89 5.49 19.92
N LEU A 505 8.70 5.91 18.92
CA LEU A 505 9.10 5.02 17.84
C LEU A 505 10.30 4.16 18.26
N PRO A 506 10.13 2.82 18.48
CA PRO A 506 11.24 1.93 18.69
C PRO A 506 12.05 1.77 17.39
N GLU A 507 13.37 1.57 17.49
CA GLU A 507 14.15 1.17 16.30
C GLU A 507 13.80 -0.28 15.96
N THR A 508 13.16 -0.48 14.80
CA THR A 508 12.68 -1.79 14.36
C THR A 508 13.69 -2.55 13.52
N ARG A 509 14.80 -1.91 13.11
CA ARG A 509 15.80 -2.53 12.24
C ARG A 509 16.47 -3.72 12.89
N GLY A 510 16.30 -4.92 12.29
CA GLY A 510 16.96 -6.15 12.73
C GLY A 510 16.42 -6.76 14.01
N ARG A 511 15.30 -6.26 14.54
CA ARG A 511 14.62 -6.81 15.72
C ARG A 511 13.34 -7.57 15.31
N SER A 512 13.06 -8.66 16.01
CA SER A 512 11.79 -9.36 15.84
C SER A 512 10.64 -8.59 16.52
N LEU A 513 9.42 -8.75 16.00
CA LEU A 513 8.23 -8.16 16.59
C LEU A 513 8.03 -8.62 18.05
N GLU A 514 8.40 -9.87 18.33
CA GLU A 514 8.29 -10.47 19.67
C GLU A 514 9.20 -9.76 20.68
N GLU A 515 10.44 -9.47 20.31
CA GLU A 515 11.40 -8.70 21.14
C GLU A 515 10.90 -7.28 21.42
N ILE A 516 10.34 -6.59 20.40
CA ILE A 516 9.79 -5.24 20.56
C ILE A 516 8.57 -5.23 21.49
N MET A 517 7.67 -6.22 21.33
CA MET A 517 6.47 -6.32 22.18
C MET A 517 6.82 -6.71 23.63
N GLU A 518 7.86 -7.49 23.84
CA GLU A 518 8.31 -7.88 25.18
C GLU A 518 8.98 -6.69 25.90
N GLU A 519 9.78 -5.91 25.20
CA GLU A 519 10.38 -4.67 25.72
C GLU A 519 9.30 -3.66 26.13
N GLN A 520 8.29 -3.43 25.31
CA GLN A 520 7.17 -2.54 25.64
C GLN A 520 6.29 -3.06 26.78
N ARG A 521 6.16 -4.39 26.92
CA ARG A 521 5.47 -5.00 28.09
C ARG A 521 6.25 -4.77 29.38
N LEU A 522 7.59 -4.86 29.32
CA LEU A 522 8.46 -4.63 30.46
C LEU A 522 8.49 -3.14 30.87
N GLU A 523 8.51 -2.24 29.90
CA GLU A 523 8.43 -0.78 30.16
C GLU A 523 7.05 -0.37 30.72
N GLY A 524 5.96 -0.94 30.20
CA GLY A 524 4.60 -0.70 30.71
C GLY A 524 4.29 -1.36 32.06
N ALA A 525 5.09 -2.34 32.47
CA ALA A 525 4.98 -3.03 33.76
C ALA A 525 5.88 -2.43 34.84
N SER A 526 6.76 -1.49 34.51
CA SER A 526 7.59 -0.77 35.50
C SER A 526 6.73 0.26 36.22
N PRO A 527 6.38 0.09 37.51
CA PRO A 527 5.65 1.11 38.25
C PRO A 527 6.56 2.33 38.38
N SER A 528 5.99 3.50 38.12
CA SER A 528 6.59 4.80 38.39
C SER A 528 7.07 4.89 39.84
N HIS A 529 8.33 4.53 40.07
CA HIS A 529 9.03 4.88 41.30
C HIS A 529 9.48 6.34 41.24
N HIS A 530 8.55 7.26 41.35
CA HIS A 530 8.77 8.61 41.80
C HIS A 530 7.60 9.02 42.69
N ASP A 531 7.58 8.45 43.92
CA ASP A 531 6.99 9.14 45.05
C ASP A 531 7.61 8.61 46.33
N HIS A 532 8.03 9.58 47.21
CA HIS A 532 8.52 9.44 48.59
C HIS A 532 10.03 9.19 48.79
N ALA A 533 10.75 10.29 48.74
CA ALA A 533 11.75 10.54 49.77
C ALA A 533 11.65 12.03 50.16
N SER A 534 10.97 12.21 51.29
CA SER A 534 10.93 13.44 52.11
C SER A 534 12.30 13.94 52.52
#